data_6b90eb5725e60fc83899ec9f1ba25534
#
_entry.id   6b90eb5725e60fc83899ec9f1ba25534
#
_cell.length_a   1.000
_cell.length_b   1.000
_cell.length_c   1.000
_cell.angle_alpha   90.00
_cell.angle_beta   90.00
_cell.angle_gamma   90.00
#
_symmetry.space_group_name_H-M   'P 1'
#
loop_
_entity.id
_entity.type
_entity.pdbx_description
1 polymer ?
#
loop_
_entity_poly.entity_id
_entity_poly.type
_entity_poly.pdbx_seq_one_letter_code
_entity_poly.pdbx_strand_id
1 'polypeptide(L)'
;QNTPFDGYILTRHYELVPQYYMDTAAMSRALSPGQSASLKDLAIRTFPDDESMRKGDDLSLTKGIYDLSPELSEKLGVYCVQDTDLTYAISELQRVLMPQSELDLIDMTCRMFCEPKLIVDLELLYKFRDETIAASLAVIEAGGVPRKVLSSNKQFSDYIQQVLGLITPTKVSPTTKKLIPALGKSDKAFTQMQKMYPDHKHIWEARLVAKSRINETKAQRFIDATHSDGTISAPLRYYAAHTGRFGGTEKLNMQNMPRNSPLRLALTAPKEHLIFVAD
;
A
#
# COMPACT_ATOMS: atom_id res chain seq x y z
N GLN A 1 -16.11 -6.12 9.78
CA GLN A 1 -14.69 -6.48 9.85
C GLN A 1 -13.95 -5.92 8.64
N ASN A 2 -12.86 -5.16 8.82
CA ASN A 2 -12.22 -4.43 7.72
C ASN A 2 -13.17 -3.45 7.03
N THR A 3 -13.84 -2.66 7.84
CA THR A 3 -14.90 -1.70 7.46
C THR A 3 -14.56 -0.81 6.26
N PRO A 4 -13.31 -0.39 5.97
CA PRO A 4 -13.01 0.35 4.76
C PRO A 4 -13.46 -0.34 3.47
N PHE A 5 -13.41 -1.68 3.39
CA PHE A 5 -13.87 -2.42 2.21
C PHE A 5 -15.41 -2.39 2.08
N ASP A 6 -16.11 -2.87 3.10
CA ASP A 6 -17.58 -2.96 3.09
C ASP A 6 -18.21 -1.56 3.11
N GLY A 7 -17.68 -0.65 3.93
CA GLY A 7 -18.13 0.73 4.03
C GLY A 7 -17.96 1.49 2.72
N TYR A 8 -16.86 1.27 1.97
CA TYR A 8 -16.67 1.87 0.66
C TYR A 8 -17.74 1.40 -0.33
N ILE A 9 -18.03 0.11 -0.37
CA ILE A 9 -19.08 -0.45 -1.26
C ILE A 9 -20.44 0.14 -0.90
N LEU A 10 -20.80 0.11 0.39
CA LEU A 10 -22.09 0.66 0.86
C LEU A 10 -22.22 2.14 0.52
N THR A 11 -21.18 2.93 0.78
CA THR A 11 -21.24 4.39 0.59
C THR A 11 -21.17 4.78 -0.89
N ARG A 12 -20.29 4.16 -1.68
CA ARG A 12 -20.02 4.60 -3.06
C ARG A 12 -20.90 3.93 -4.12
N HIS A 13 -21.38 2.70 -3.86
CA HIS A 13 -22.22 1.97 -4.82
C HIS A 13 -23.69 1.96 -4.42
N TYR A 14 -24.00 1.97 -3.12
CA TYR A 14 -25.38 1.92 -2.63
C TYR A 14 -25.84 3.23 -1.99
N GLU A 15 -24.97 4.25 -1.91
CA GLU A 15 -25.25 5.57 -1.32
C GLU A 15 -25.73 5.50 0.15
N LEU A 16 -25.36 4.41 0.83
CA LEU A 16 -25.68 4.18 2.24
C LEU A 16 -24.53 4.69 3.11
N VAL A 17 -24.68 5.91 3.62
CA VAL A 17 -23.69 6.54 4.51
C VAL A 17 -24.09 6.27 5.95
N PRO A 18 -23.29 5.49 6.72
CA PRO A 18 -23.59 5.22 8.13
C PRO A 18 -23.31 6.45 8.99
N GLN A 19 -24.04 6.57 10.09
CA GLN A 19 -23.80 7.63 11.06
C GLN A 19 -22.42 7.47 11.73
N TYR A 20 -21.97 6.24 11.91
CA TYR A 20 -20.73 5.91 12.60
C TYR A 20 -20.13 4.62 12.06
N TYR A 21 -18.84 4.64 11.78
CA TYR A 21 -18.09 3.47 11.35
C TYR A 21 -17.38 2.84 12.54
N MET A 22 -17.54 1.54 12.70
CA MET A 22 -16.72 0.72 13.61
C MET A 22 -16.00 -0.37 12.81
N ASP A 23 -14.77 -0.65 13.18
CA ASP A 23 -13.99 -1.72 12.54
C ASP A 23 -13.38 -2.64 13.60
N THR A 24 -13.90 -3.87 13.70
CA THR A 24 -13.42 -4.88 14.63
C THR A 24 -11.95 -5.24 14.43
N ALA A 25 -11.46 -5.17 13.19
CA ALA A 25 -10.04 -5.37 12.93
C ALA A 25 -9.17 -4.21 13.46
N ALA A 26 -9.66 -2.98 13.39
CA ALA A 26 -8.99 -1.80 13.96
C ALA A 26 -8.99 -1.87 15.50
N MET A 27 -10.15 -2.11 16.11
CA MET A 27 -10.26 -2.29 17.57
C MET A 27 -9.34 -3.41 18.08
N SER A 28 -9.30 -4.54 17.38
CA SER A 28 -8.42 -5.66 17.74
C SER A 28 -6.94 -5.30 17.72
N ARG A 29 -6.50 -4.52 16.73
CA ARG A 29 -5.08 -4.07 16.67
C ARG A 29 -4.70 -3.21 17.86
N ALA A 30 -5.62 -2.38 18.36
CA ALA A 30 -5.38 -1.56 19.55
C ALA A 30 -5.43 -2.39 20.85
N LEU A 31 -6.43 -3.27 20.98
CA LEU A 31 -6.62 -4.09 22.19
C LEU A 31 -5.57 -5.19 22.32
N SER A 32 -5.03 -5.69 21.22
CA SER A 32 -4.06 -6.79 21.19
C SER A 32 -2.95 -6.53 20.14
N PRO A 33 -2.05 -5.56 20.39
CA PRO A 33 -0.98 -5.24 19.46
C PRO A 33 -0.10 -6.44 19.12
N GLY A 34 0.20 -6.61 17.83
CA GLY A 34 1.06 -7.70 17.34
C GLY A 34 0.35 -9.03 17.13
N GLN A 35 -0.92 -9.15 17.49
CA GLN A 35 -1.73 -10.32 17.19
C GLN A 35 -2.47 -10.16 15.85
N SER A 36 -2.83 -11.29 15.23
CA SER A 36 -3.64 -11.28 14.01
C SER A 36 -5.02 -10.66 14.29
N ALA A 37 -5.44 -9.76 13.40
CA ALA A 37 -6.75 -9.14 13.41
C ALA A 37 -7.69 -9.75 12.34
N SER A 38 -7.39 -10.95 11.81
CA SER A 38 -8.32 -11.67 10.92
C SER A 38 -9.58 -12.09 11.68
N LEU A 39 -10.73 -12.12 10.99
CA LEU A 39 -11.99 -12.53 11.63
C LEU A 39 -11.88 -13.95 12.23
N LYS A 40 -11.20 -14.85 11.53
CA LYS A 40 -10.96 -16.23 12.01
C LYS A 40 -10.20 -16.27 13.34
N ASP A 41 -9.09 -15.55 13.42
CA ASP A 41 -8.27 -15.53 14.63
C ASP A 41 -8.95 -14.75 15.79
N LEU A 42 -9.70 -13.70 15.44
CA LEU A 42 -10.52 -12.96 16.39
C LEU A 42 -11.61 -13.86 17.00
N ALA A 43 -12.34 -14.60 16.17
CA ALA A 43 -13.36 -15.53 16.62
C ALA A 43 -12.80 -16.56 17.62
N ILE A 44 -11.69 -17.19 17.29
CA ILE A 44 -11.04 -18.19 18.15
C ILE A 44 -10.63 -17.58 19.50
N ARG A 45 -10.08 -16.36 19.49
CA ARG A 45 -9.65 -15.69 20.74
C ARG A 45 -10.81 -15.18 21.60
N THR A 46 -11.87 -14.73 20.94
CA THR A 46 -13.02 -14.14 21.65
C THR A 46 -13.95 -15.21 22.20
N PHE A 47 -14.12 -16.30 21.45
CA PHE A 47 -15.03 -17.40 21.80
C PHE A 47 -14.28 -18.75 21.75
N PRO A 48 -13.30 -19.01 22.65
CA PRO A 48 -12.43 -20.18 22.57
C PRO A 48 -13.20 -21.50 22.64
N ASP A 49 -14.25 -21.55 23.44
CA ASP A 49 -15.03 -22.77 23.74
C ASP A 49 -16.33 -22.90 22.92
N ASP A 50 -16.61 -21.93 22.02
CA ASP A 50 -17.84 -21.92 21.23
C ASP A 50 -17.54 -22.18 19.75
N GLU A 51 -17.81 -23.43 19.32
CA GLU A 51 -17.60 -23.84 17.92
C GLU A 51 -18.60 -23.21 16.96
N SER A 52 -19.78 -22.79 17.41
CA SER A 52 -20.76 -22.09 16.58
C SER A 52 -20.28 -20.72 16.13
N MET A 53 -19.36 -20.13 16.89
CA MET A 53 -18.72 -18.84 16.62
C MET A 53 -17.40 -19.00 15.86
N ARG A 54 -17.37 -19.89 14.86
CA ARG A 54 -16.22 -20.07 13.96
C ARG A 54 -16.52 -19.49 12.58
N LYS A 55 -15.48 -18.90 11.99
CA LYS A 55 -15.57 -18.43 10.60
C LYS A 55 -15.55 -19.61 9.64
N GLY A 56 -16.49 -19.63 8.67
CA GLY A 56 -16.50 -20.58 7.57
C GLY A 56 -15.35 -20.36 6.57
N ASP A 57 -14.98 -21.41 5.83
CA ASP A 57 -13.89 -21.39 4.83
C ASP A 57 -14.40 -21.33 3.37
N ASP A 58 -15.68 -21.08 3.12
CA ASP A 58 -16.35 -21.35 1.83
C ASP A 58 -16.15 -20.32 0.71
N LEU A 59 -15.48 -19.20 0.97
CA LEU A 59 -15.20 -18.18 -0.07
C LEU A 59 -14.34 -18.66 -1.23
N SER A 60 -13.59 -19.75 -1.05
CA SER A 60 -12.75 -20.31 -2.14
C SER A 60 -13.57 -20.84 -3.31
N LEU A 61 -14.81 -21.26 -3.05
CA LEU A 61 -15.72 -21.82 -4.04
C LEU A 61 -16.27 -20.78 -5.02
N THR A 62 -16.28 -19.51 -4.67
CA THR A 62 -16.82 -18.41 -5.51
C THR A 62 -15.75 -17.68 -6.30
N LYS A 63 -14.47 -18.00 -6.08
CA LYS A 63 -13.37 -17.27 -6.69
C LYS A 63 -13.35 -17.39 -8.22
N GLY A 64 -13.54 -16.24 -8.90
CA GLY A 64 -13.55 -16.15 -10.37
C GLY A 64 -14.86 -16.59 -11.02
N ILE A 65 -15.92 -16.81 -10.23
CA ILE A 65 -17.26 -17.13 -10.72
C ILE A 65 -18.10 -15.85 -10.60
N TYR A 66 -18.65 -15.39 -11.73
CA TYR A 66 -19.50 -14.19 -11.78
C TYR A 66 -21.00 -14.55 -11.74
N ASP A 67 -21.38 -15.69 -12.36
CA ASP A 67 -22.74 -16.20 -12.36
C ASP A 67 -22.82 -17.39 -11.41
N LEU A 68 -23.36 -17.17 -10.22
CA LEU A 68 -23.47 -18.19 -9.18
C LEU A 68 -24.69 -19.08 -9.44
N SER A 69 -24.54 -20.41 -9.28
CA SER A 69 -25.70 -21.28 -9.22
C SER A 69 -26.57 -20.97 -7.98
N PRO A 70 -27.87 -21.30 -7.99
CA PRO A 70 -28.73 -21.10 -6.83
C PRO A 70 -28.18 -21.70 -5.55
N GLU A 71 -27.62 -22.92 -5.60
CA GLU A 71 -27.05 -23.61 -4.44
C GLU A 71 -25.78 -22.92 -3.93
N LEU A 72 -24.94 -22.38 -4.84
CA LEU A 72 -23.73 -21.66 -4.46
C LEU A 72 -24.07 -20.29 -3.90
N SER A 73 -25.10 -19.62 -4.44
CA SER A 73 -25.62 -18.35 -3.94
C SER A 73 -26.21 -18.51 -2.53
N GLU A 74 -26.96 -19.58 -2.27
CA GLU A 74 -27.50 -19.88 -0.93
C GLU A 74 -26.37 -20.12 0.08
N LYS A 75 -25.37 -20.94 -0.26
CA LYS A 75 -24.19 -21.17 0.61
C LYS A 75 -23.45 -19.89 0.92
N LEU A 76 -23.23 -19.03 -0.09
CA LEU A 76 -22.60 -17.74 0.10
C LEU A 76 -23.43 -16.83 1.00
N GLY A 77 -24.77 -16.85 0.86
CA GLY A 77 -25.69 -16.12 1.73
C GLY A 77 -25.57 -16.54 3.19
N VAL A 78 -25.58 -17.84 3.48
CA VAL A 78 -25.38 -18.39 4.83
C VAL A 78 -24.03 -17.95 5.39
N TYR A 79 -22.97 -18.07 4.59
CA TYR A 79 -21.63 -17.64 4.99
C TYR A 79 -21.59 -16.13 5.32
N CYS A 80 -22.20 -15.26 4.50
CA CYS A 80 -22.23 -13.83 4.74
C CYS A 80 -22.99 -13.46 6.03
N VAL A 81 -24.12 -14.13 6.30
CA VAL A 81 -24.88 -13.95 7.55
C VAL A 81 -24.02 -14.35 8.75
N GLN A 82 -23.39 -15.51 8.72
CA GLN A 82 -22.53 -16.00 9.79
C GLN A 82 -21.35 -15.06 10.06
N ASP A 83 -20.65 -14.56 9.03
CA ASP A 83 -19.56 -13.60 9.17
C ASP A 83 -20.05 -12.26 9.77
N THR A 84 -21.27 -11.84 9.42
CA THR A 84 -21.89 -10.62 9.94
C THR A 84 -22.24 -10.77 11.42
N ASP A 85 -22.91 -11.86 11.79
CA ASP A 85 -23.28 -12.13 13.19
C ASP A 85 -22.06 -12.26 14.09
N LEU A 86 -21.04 -12.96 13.61
CA LEU A 86 -19.75 -13.09 14.30
C LEU A 86 -19.06 -11.74 14.46
N THR A 87 -19.04 -10.92 13.42
CA THR A 87 -18.47 -9.56 13.46
C THR A 87 -19.24 -8.68 14.46
N TYR A 88 -20.56 -8.78 14.46
CA TYR A 88 -21.41 -8.03 15.40
C TYR A 88 -21.13 -8.45 16.84
N ALA A 89 -21.12 -9.75 17.15
CA ALA A 89 -20.84 -10.25 18.50
C ALA A 89 -19.46 -9.81 19.01
N ILE A 90 -18.42 -9.87 18.15
CA ILE A 90 -17.07 -9.37 18.47
C ILE A 90 -17.10 -7.87 18.72
N SER A 91 -17.84 -7.09 17.90
CA SER A 91 -17.89 -5.63 18.03
C SER A 91 -18.49 -5.19 19.37
N GLU A 92 -19.55 -5.86 19.83
CA GLU A 92 -20.19 -5.55 21.11
C GLU A 92 -19.25 -5.75 22.31
N LEU A 93 -18.40 -6.77 22.25
CA LEU A 93 -17.40 -7.01 23.30
C LEU A 93 -16.23 -6.03 23.23
N GLN A 94 -15.77 -5.72 22.01
CA GLN A 94 -14.62 -4.82 21.85
C GLN A 94 -14.95 -3.37 22.17
N ARG A 95 -16.14 -2.89 21.78
CA ARG A 95 -16.51 -1.48 21.95
C ARG A 95 -16.56 -1.04 23.40
N VAL A 96 -16.91 -1.93 24.34
CA VAL A 96 -16.93 -1.60 25.78
C VAL A 96 -15.52 -1.50 26.38
N LEU A 97 -14.53 -2.06 25.70
CA LEU A 97 -13.12 -2.03 26.12
C LEU A 97 -12.35 -0.84 25.50
N MET A 98 -12.96 -0.15 24.53
CA MET A 98 -12.32 0.96 23.82
C MET A 98 -12.79 2.30 24.38
N PRO A 99 -11.88 3.27 24.65
CA PRO A 99 -12.25 4.65 24.91
C PRO A 99 -13.02 5.25 23.72
N GLN A 100 -14.00 6.12 23.98
CA GLN A 100 -14.77 6.77 22.91
C GLN A 100 -13.87 7.53 21.95
N SER A 101 -12.83 8.21 22.45
CA SER A 101 -11.85 8.93 21.61
C SER A 101 -11.14 8.03 20.58
N GLU A 102 -10.88 6.77 20.93
CA GLU A 102 -10.27 5.80 20.01
C GLU A 102 -11.27 5.28 18.99
N LEU A 103 -12.53 5.10 19.39
CA LEU A 103 -13.63 4.77 18.48
C LEU A 103 -13.84 5.90 17.47
N ASP A 104 -13.79 7.17 17.90
CA ASP A 104 -13.90 8.34 17.03
C ASP A 104 -12.73 8.42 16.02
N LEU A 105 -11.52 8.04 16.44
CA LEU A 105 -10.37 7.93 15.52
C LEU A 105 -10.55 6.80 14.48
N ILE A 106 -11.17 5.70 14.86
CA ILE A 106 -11.50 4.61 13.93
C ILE A 106 -12.56 5.07 12.94
N ASP A 107 -13.65 5.71 13.42
CA ASP A 107 -14.68 6.29 12.54
C ASP A 107 -14.07 7.27 11.54
N MET A 108 -13.29 8.23 12.02
CA MET A 108 -12.61 9.20 11.16
C MET A 108 -11.73 8.51 10.10
N THR A 109 -10.97 7.48 10.50
CA THR A 109 -10.09 6.73 9.58
C THR A 109 -10.89 6.03 8.49
N CYS A 110 -12.01 5.40 8.85
CA CYS A 110 -12.91 4.78 7.88
C CYS A 110 -13.54 5.83 6.96
N ARG A 111 -14.00 6.98 7.48
CA ARG A 111 -14.54 8.08 6.68
C ARG A 111 -13.54 8.63 5.67
N MET A 112 -12.28 8.80 6.05
CA MET A 112 -11.24 9.28 5.13
C MET A 112 -11.08 8.34 3.91
N PHE A 113 -11.46 7.09 4.05
CA PHE A 113 -11.44 6.11 2.95
C PHE A 113 -12.77 6.03 2.21
N CYS A 114 -13.89 5.86 2.93
CA CYS A 114 -15.21 5.62 2.37
C CYS A 114 -15.88 6.88 1.81
N GLU A 115 -15.59 8.04 2.42
CA GLU A 115 -16.16 9.34 2.08
C GLU A 115 -15.05 10.36 1.76
N PRO A 116 -14.21 10.10 0.74
CA PRO A 116 -13.05 10.94 0.46
C PRO A 116 -13.45 12.39 0.17
N LYS A 117 -12.65 13.33 0.68
CA LYS A 117 -12.85 14.77 0.50
C LYS A 117 -11.69 15.45 -0.23
N LEU A 118 -10.51 14.82 -0.27
CA LEU A 118 -9.38 15.38 -0.99
C LEU A 118 -9.61 15.28 -2.49
N ILE A 119 -9.35 16.38 -3.20
CA ILE A 119 -9.38 16.46 -4.65
C ILE A 119 -7.98 16.29 -5.20
N VAL A 120 -7.86 15.60 -6.32
CA VAL A 120 -6.58 15.37 -6.99
C VAL A 120 -6.44 16.27 -8.21
N ASP A 121 -5.35 17.04 -8.26
CA ASP A 121 -4.90 17.71 -9.46
C ASP A 121 -4.23 16.68 -10.41
N LEU A 122 -5.04 16.07 -11.26
CA LEU A 122 -4.59 15.08 -12.23
C LEU A 122 -3.65 15.67 -13.27
N GLU A 123 -3.85 16.92 -13.67
CA GLU A 123 -2.98 17.58 -14.66
C GLU A 123 -1.56 17.70 -14.12
N LEU A 124 -1.40 18.14 -12.88
CA LEU A 124 -0.10 18.20 -12.19
C LEU A 124 0.52 16.80 -12.06
N LEU A 125 -0.27 15.77 -11.76
CA LEU A 125 0.25 14.40 -11.61
C LEU A 125 0.69 13.80 -12.95
N TYR A 126 -0.08 13.97 -14.02
CA TYR A 126 0.31 13.55 -15.36
C TYR A 126 1.60 14.23 -15.80
N LYS A 127 1.67 15.56 -15.67
CA LYS A 127 2.87 16.34 -15.98
C LYS A 127 4.08 15.82 -15.20
N PHE A 128 3.96 15.67 -13.89
CA PHE A 128 5.05 15.17 -13.03
C PHE A 128 5.50 13.76 -13.42
N ARG A 129 4.56 12.86 -13.70
CA ARG A 129 4.86 11.49 -14.15
C ARG A 129 5.66 11.52 -15.46
N ASP A 130 5.18 12.26 -16.44
CA ASP A 130 5.74 12.28 -17.80
C ASP A 130 7.12 12.97 -17.82
N GLU A 131 7.30 14.05 -17.06
CA GLU A 131 8.61 14.69 -16.87
C GLU A 131 9.59 13.75 -16.15
N THR A 132 9.13 12.99 -15.14
CA THR A 132 9.95 12.01 -14.44
C THR A 132 10.38 10.87 -15.36
N ILE A 133 9.49 10.40 -16.22
CA ILE A 133 9.79 9.37 -17.24
C ILE A 133 10.81 9.91 -18.24
N ALA A 134 10.56 11.10 -18.80
CA ALA A 134 11.45 11.71 -19.79
C ALA A 134 12.86 11.94 -19.22
N ALA A 135 12.97 12.48 -18.01
CA ALA A 135 14.24 12.66 -17.33
C ALA A 135 14.97 11.32 -17.09
N SER A 136 14.23 10.29 -16.70
CA SER A 136 14.79 8.95 -16.49
C SER A 136 15.30 8.32 -17.80
N LEU A 137 14.57 8.49 -18.88
CA LEU A 137 14.98 8.00 -20.21
C LEU A 137 16.25 8.72 -20.70
N ALA A 138 16.31 10.04 -20.59
CA ALA A 138 17.49 10.82 -20.97
C ALA A 138 18.76 10.35 -20.23
N VAL A 139 18.68 10.08 -18.94
CA VAL A 139 19.82 9.56 -18.16
C VAL A 139 20.21 8.15 -18.61
N ILE A 140 19.23 7.28 -18.90
CA ILE A 140 19.48 5.92 -19.38
C ILE A 140 20.14 5.94 -20.76
N GLU A 141 19.68 6.80 -21.67
CA GLU A 141 20.26 6.98 -23.00
C GLU A 141 21.69 7.51 -22.93
N ALA A 142 21.94 8.52 -22.09
CA ALA A 142 23.28 9.05 -21.83
C ALA A 142 24.24 7.98 -21.28
N GLY A 143 23.72 6.97 -20.60
CA GLY A 143 24.49 5.82 -20.12
C GLY A 143 25.00 4.90 -21.21
N GLY A 144 24.42 4.93 -22.43
CA GLY A 144 24.84 4.12 -23.56
C GLY A 144 24.67 2.59 -23.38
N VAL A 145 23.96 2.16 -22.33
CA VAL A 145 23.77 0.74 -21.99
C VAL A 145 22.27 0.41 -22.05
N PRO A 146 21.88 -0.69 -22.74
CA PRO A 146 20.47 -1.05 -22.84
C PRO A 146 19.76 -1.15 -21.48
N ARG A 147 18.55 -0.59 -21.37
CA ARG A 147 17.77 -0.57 -20.13
C ARG A 147 17.60 -1.97 -19.52
N LYS A 148 17.44 -3.00 -20.35
CA LYS A 148 17.33 -4.41 -19.90
C LYS A 148 18.57 -4.84 -19.13
N VAL A 149 19.76 -4.48 -19.60
CA VAL A 149 21.04 -4.75 -18.94
C VAL A 149 21.12 -3.97 -17.64
N LEU A 150 20.87 -2.66 -17.69
CA LEU A 150 20.88 -1.80 -16.50
C LEU A 150 19.91 -2.26 -15.40
N SER A 151 18.76 -2.82 -15.75
CA SER A 151 17.74 -3.24 -14.78
C SER A 151 18.04 -4.60 -14.14
N SER A 152 18.78 -5.49 -14.79
CA SER A 152 19.12 -6.82 -14.32
C SER A 152 20.43 -6.81 -13.53
N ASN A 153 20.42 -7.35 -12.29
CA ASN A 153 21.66 -7.46 -11.53
C ASN A 153 22.68 -8.38 -12.21
N LYS A 154 22.22 -9.50 -12.79
CA LYS A 154 23.09 -10.46 -13.48
C LYS A 154 23.67 -9.83 -14.75
N GLN A 155 22.82 -9.34 -15.66
CA GLN A 155 23.28 -8.78 -16.93
C GLN A 155 24.19 -7.55 -16.72
N PHE A 156 23.91 -6.73 -15.73
CA PHE A 156 24.76 -5.59 -15.41
C PHE A 156 26.10 -6.01 -14.77
N SER A 157 26.12 -7.07 -13.98
CA SER A 157 27.36 -7.67 -13.49
C SER A 157 28.21 -8.21 -14.64
N ASP A 158 27.59 -8.93 -15.58
CA ASP A 158 28.25 -9.46 -16.77
C ASP A 158 28.81 -8.31 -17.64
N TYR A 159 28.04 -7.22 -17.80
CA TYR A 159 28.49 -6.02 -18.51
C TYR A 159 29.71 -5.36 -17.84
N ILE A 160 29.69 -5.19 -16.51
CA ILE A 160 30.83 -4.67 -15.74
C ILE A 160 32.09 -5.49 -15.98
N GLN A 161 31.98 -6.82 -15.98
CA GLN A 161 33.11 -7.71 -16.14
C GLN A 161 33.60 -7.82 -17.58
N GLN A 162 32.70 -8.00 -18.53
CA GLN A 162 33.06 -8.31 -19.91
C GLN A 162 33.33 -7.05 -20.77
N VAL A 163 32.62 -5.96 -20.50
CA VAL A 163 32.74 -4.74 -21.28
C VAL A 163 33.63 -3.70 -20.62
N LEU A 164 33.47 -3.50 -19.31
CA LEU A 164 34.30 -2.52 -18.58
C LEU A 164 35.60 -3.13 -18.02
N GLY A 165 35.76 -4.46 -18.01
CA GLY A 165 36.93 -5.13 -17.47
C GLY A 165 37.08 -5.00 -15.95
N LEU A 166 36.00 -4.69 -15.22
CA LEU A 166 36.03 -4.40 -13.79
C LEU A 166 35.47 -5.57 -12.97
N ILE A 167 35.92 -5.70 -11.72
CA ILE A 167 35.42 -6.72 -10.81
C ILE A 167 34.08 -6.24 -10.17
N THR A 168 33.01 -7.01 -10.37
CA THR A 168 31.72 -6.70 -9.75
C THR A 168 31.76 -6.95 -8.25
N PRO A 169 31.41 -5.95 -7.41
CA PRO A 169 31.31 -6.17 -5.97
C PRO A 169 30.16 -7.12 -5.61
N THR A 170 30.39 -7.96 -4.61
CA THR A 170 29.42 -8.96 -4.15
C THR A 170 29.07 -8.79 -2.68
N LYS A 171 27.93 -9.32 -2.28
CA LYS A 171 27.47 -9.40 -0.88
C LYS A 171 26.71 -10.69 -0.62
N VAL A 172 26.62 -11.10 0.63
CA VAL A 172 25.77 -12.22 1.04
C VAL A 172 24.32 -11.76 1.11
N SER A 173 23.43 -12.48 0.42
CA SER A 173 21.99 -12.24 0.51
C SER A 173 21.48 -12.55 1.92
N PRO A 174 20.76 -11.64 2.58
CA PRO A 174 20.19 -11.91 3.91
C PRO A 174 19.17 -13.05 3.89
N THR A 175 18.46 -13.22 2.78
CA THR A 175 17.38 -14.20 2.63
C THR A 175 17.90 -15.56 2.19
N THR A 176 18.69 -15.61 1.09
CA THR A 176 19.14 -16.89 0.48
C THR A 176 20.50 -17.36 0.97
N LYS A 177 21.22 -16.51 1.74
CA LYS A 177 22.59 -16.74 2.21
C LYS A 177 23.64 -16.99 1.09
N LYS A 178 23.26 -16.78 -0.18
CA LYS A 178 24.15 -16.90 -1.35
C LYS A 178 24.84 -15.58 -1.65
N LEU A 179 26.01 -15.66 -2.29
CA LEU A 179 26.70 -14.48 -2.85
C LEU A 179 25.89 -13.94 -4.03
N ILE A 180 25.60 -12.64 -3.99
CA ILE A 180 24.88 -11.91 -5.04
C ILE A 180 25.62 -10.62 -5.38
N PRO A 181 25.46 -10.04 -6.60
CA PRO A 181 26.04 -8.75 -6.94
C PRO A 181 25.55 -7.64 -6.01
N ALA A 182 26.47 -6.86 -5.45
CA ALA A 182 26.20 -5.72 -4.58
C ALA A 182 26.12 -4.44 -5.42
N LEU A 183 25.03 -4.25 -6.18
CA LEU A 183 24.84 -3.20 -7.20
C LEU A 183 23.63 -2.30 -6.90
N GLY A 184 23.17 -2.26 -5.66
CA GLY A 184 22.09 -1.40 -5.21
C GLY A 184 22.59 -0.03 -4.73
N LYS A 185 21.71 0.97 -4.72
CA LYS A 185 22.00 2.35 -4.27
C LYS A 185 22.59 2.41 -2.84
N SER A 186 22.17 1.54 -1.95
CA SER A 186 22.62 1.47 -0.55
C SER A 186 23.84 0.57 -0.34
N ASP A 187 24.34 -0.11 -1.37
CA ASP A 187 25.48 -1.01 -1.26
C ASP A 187 26.79 -0.21 -1.18
N LYS A 188 27.45 -0.23 -0.02
CA LYS A 188 28.71 0.49 0.22
C LYS A 188 29.80 0.12 -0.81
N ALA A 189 29.90 -1.16 -1.16
CA ALA A 189 30.87 -1.63 -2.14
C ALA A 189 30.62 -1.04 -3.54
N PHE A 190 29.34 -0.89 -3.96
CA PHE A 190 29.00 -0.23 -5.22
C PHE A 190 29.28 1.27 -5.17
N THR A 191 28.96 1.94 -4.06
CA THR A 191 29.29 3.36 -3.87
C THR A 191 30.80 3.59 -3.93
N GLN A 192 31.60 2.68 -3.37
CA GLN A 192 33.07 2.73 -3.43
C GLN A 192 33.56 2.54 -4.87
N MET A 193 33.02 1.55 -5.59
CA MET A 193 33.32 1.31 -6.99
C MET A 193 33.06 2.54 -7.87
N GLN A 194 31.93 3.22 -7.67
CA GLN A 194 31.60 4.46 -8.39
C GLN A 194 32.64 5.56 -8.18
N LYS A 195 33.19 5.67 -6.97
CA LYS A 195 34.26 6.63 -6.64
C LYS A 195 35.61 6.25 -7.26
N MET A 196 35.89 4.94 -7.37
CA MET A 196 37.16 4.45 -7.96
C MET A 196 37.17 4.58 -9.48
N TYR A 197 36.01 4.55 -10.13
CA TYR A 197 35.88 4.62 -11.60
C TYR A 197 34.96 5.76 -12.02
N PRO A 198 35.39 7.03 -11.83
CA PRO A 198 34.59 8.22 -12.14
C PRO A 198 34.30 8.39 -13.64
N ASP A 199 35.15 7.84 -14.52
CA ASP A 199 34.97 7.90 -15.97
C ASP A 199 33.71 7.18 -16.46
N HIS A 200 33.22 6.22 -15.68
CA HIS A 200 31.95 5.50 -15.95
C HIS A 200 30.74 6.09 -15.21
N LYS A 201 30.84 7.32 -14.69
CA LYS A 201 29.77 7.99 -13.92
C LYS A 201 28.41 7.91 -14.64
N HIS A 202 28.36 8.18 -15.94
CA HIS A 202 27.15 8.12 -16.75
C HIS A 202 26.48 6.73 -16.72
N ILE A 203 27.26 5.64 -16.69
CA ILE A 203 26.75 4.26 -16.59
C ILE A 203 26.20 4.00 -15.20
N TRP A 204 26.91 4.47 -14.16
CA TRP A 204 26.46 4.29 -12.77
C TRP A 204 25.15 5.03 -12.51
N GLU A 205 25.00 6.27 -12.98
CA GLU A 205 23.79 7.07 -12.90
C GLU A 205 22.64 6.41 -13.65
N ALA A 206 22.87 5.96 -14.88
CA ALA A 206 21.90 5.23 -15.69
C ALA A 206 21.43 3.95 -14.99
N ARG A 207 22.34 3.19 -14.36
CA ARG A 207 22.01 2.01 -13.55
C ARG A 207 21.08 2.34 -12.38
N LEU A 208 21.41 3.38 -11.62
CA LEU A 208 20.61 3.78 -10.46
C LEU A 208 19.21 4.24 -10.87
N VAL A 209 19.11 5.00 -11.94
CA VAL A 209 17.83 5.46 -12.50
C VAL A 209 17.02 4.29 -13.07
N ALA A 210 17.63 3.39 -13.82
CA ALA A 210 16.94 2.22 -14.38
C ALA A 210 16.34 1.29 -13.30
N LYS A 211 16.95 1.27 -12.09
CA LYS A 211 16.47 0.49 -10.93
C LYS A 211 15.44 1.24 -10.08
N SER A 212 15.34 2.55 -10.20
CA SER A 212 14.48 3.37 -9.34
C SER A 212 13.33 3.99 -10.12
N ARG A 213 12.17 3.34 -10.09
CA ARG A 213 10.91 3.86 -10.68
C ARG A 213 9.95 4.40 -9.61
N ILE A 214 10.48 4.81 -8.46
CA ILE A 214 9.65 5.12 -7.28
C ILE A 214 8.69 6.26 -7.55
N ASN A 215 9.16 7.37 -8.11
CA ASN A 215 8.34 8.56 -8.35
C ASN A 215 7.31 8.34 -9.47
N GLU A 216 7.72 7.74 -10.57
CA GLU A 216 6.83 7.32 -11.67
C GLU A 216 5.71 6.40 -11.14
N THR A 217 6.10 5.35 -10.40
CA THR A 217 5.15 4.39 -9.85
C THR A 217 4.22 5.03 -8.81
N LYS A 218 4.73 5.95 -7.99
CA LYS A 218 3.89 6.68 -7.03
C LYS A 218 2.89 7.58 -7.75
N ALA A 219 3.33 8.39 -8.71
CA ALA A 219 2.45 9.26 -9.48
C ALA A 219 1.34 8.45 -10.17
N GLN A 220 1.71 7.35 -10.83
CA GLN A 220 0.73 6.46 -11.47
C GLN A 220 -0.29 5.91 -10.48
N ARG A 221 0.15 5.47 -9.29
CA ARG A 221 -0.78 4.96 -8.26
C ARG A 221 -1.77 6.02 -7.77
N PHE A 222 -1.34 7.28 -7.65
CA PHE A 222 -2.24 8.37 -7.29
C PHE A 222 -3.26 8.63 -8.40
N ILE A 223 -2.82 8.61 -9.66
CA ILE A 223 -3.69 8.73 -10.83
C ILE A 223 -4.72 7.58 -10.84
N ASP A 224 -4.26 6.34 -10.71
CA ASP A 224 -5.12 5.13 -10.74
C ASP A 224 -6.10 5.06 -9.56
N ALA A 225 -5.74 5.65 -8.41
CA ALA A 225 -6.57 5.68 -7.21
C ALA A 225 -7.55 6.87 -7.17
N THR A 226 -7.47 7.78 -8.13
CA THR A 226 -8.41 8.91 -8.23
C THR A 226 -9.75 8.42 -8.75
N HIS A 227 -10.81 8.73 -8.02
CA HIS A 227 -12.17 8.38 -8.40
C HIS A 227 -12.66 9.23 -9.58
N SER A 228 -13.76 8.81 -10.22
CA SER A 228 -14.37 9.53 -11.35
C SER A 228 -14.83 10.95 -11.01
N ASP A 229 -15.12 11.21 -9.72
CA ASP A 229 -15.49 12.54 -9.21
C ASP A 229 -14.27 13.42 -8.84
N GLY A 230 -13.05 12.95 -9.12
CA GLY A 230 -11.80 13.64 -8.82
C GLY A 230 -11.32 13.50 -7.37
N THR A 231 -12.06 12.79 -6.53
CA THR A 231 -11.64 12.56 -5.14
C THR A 231 -10.64 11.39 -5.04
N ILE A 232 -9.95 11.31 -3.89
CA ILE A 232 -9.06 10.20 -3.58
C ILE A 232 -9.25 9.74 -2.14
N SER A 233 -9.42 8.43 -1.96
CA SER A 233 -9.48 7.79 -0.65
C SER A 233 -8.11 7.81 0.03
N ALA A 234 -8.08 8.07 1.35
CA ALA A 234 -6.87 7.98 2.15
C ALA A 234 -6.78 6.60 2.83
N PRO A 235 -6.02 5.64 2.26
CA PRO A 235 -5.95 4.28 2.78
C PRO A 235 -5.00 4.21 3.98
N LEU A 236 -5.51 4.59 5.14
CA LEU A 236 -4.81 4.51 6.41
C LEU A 236 -5.29 3.31 7.21
N ARG A 237 -4.36 2.66 7.88
CA ARG A 237 -4.64 1.62 8.86
C ARG A 237 -4.40 2.17 10.25
N TYR A 238 -5.45 2.24 11.04
CA TYR A 238 -5.39 2.55 12.46
C TYR A 238 -4.59 1.49 13.20
N TYR A 239 -3.73 1.91 14.12
CA TYR A 239 -2.86 1.06 14.93
C TYR A 239 -2.04 0.07 14.08
N ALA A 240 -1.40 0.56 13.02
CA ALA A 240 -0.62 -0.26 12.10
C ALA A 240 0.70 -0.76 12.69
N ALA A 241 1.26 -0.04 13.65
CA ALA A 241 2.45 -0.41 14.40
C ALA A 241 2.10 -0.68 15.88
N HIS A 242 2.91 -1.50 16.56
CA HIS A 242 2.74 -1.79 18.00
C HIS A 242 2.81 -0.54 18.89
N THR A 243 3.31 0.58 18.38
CA THR A 243 3.36 1.88 19.05
C THR A 243 2.11 2.74 18.83
N GLY A 244 1.04 2.19 18.25
CA GLY A 244 -0.20 2.90 17.96
C GLY A 244 -0.18 3.84 16.77
N ARG A 245 0.91 3.86 15.98
CA ARG A 245 1.00 4.75 14.80
C ARG A 245 0.14 4.24 13.66
N PHE A 246 -0.44 5.18 12.91
CA PHE A 246 -1.08 4.90 11.64
C PHE A 246 -0.07 4.42 10.59
N GLY A 247 -0.52 3.60 9.65
CA GLY A 247 0.27 3.17 8.49
C GLY A 247 -0.54 3.26 7.20
N GLY A 248 0.14 3.58 6.10
CA GLY A 248 -0.50 3.55 4.77
C GLY A 248 -0.72 2.11 4.29
N THR A 249 -1.84 1.88 3.62
CA THR A 249 -2.19 0.61 2.97
C THR A 249 -2.33 0.80 1.45
N GLU A 250 -2.83 -0.19 0.74
CA GLU A 250 -3.12 -0.17 -0.72
C GLU A 250 -1.95 0.34 -1.58
N LYS A 251 -0.71 0.23 -1.08
CA LYS A 251 0.50 0.76 -1.74
C LYS A 251 0.46 2.29 -1.99
N LEU A 252 -0.49 2.99 -1.35
CA LEU A 252 -0.70 4.43 -1.45
C LEU A 252 -0.42 5.08 -0.09
N ASN A 253 0.85 5.24 0.27
CA ASN A 253 1.23 5.83 1.54
C ASN A 253 1.34 7.35 1.45
N MET A 254 0.27 8.06 1.82
CA MET A 254 0.20 9.51 1.83
C MET A 254 1.07 10.15 2.93
N GLN A 255 1.38 9.42 4.02
CA GLN A 255 2.19 9.93 5.12
C GLN A 255 3.67 10.15 4.74
N ASN A 256 4.18 9.37 3.76
CA ASN A 256 5.58 9.39 3.34
C ASN A 256 5.81 10.16 2.02
N MET A 257 5.02 11.19 1.77
CA MET A 257 5.26 12.08 0.63
C MET A 257 6.30 13.13 1.00
N PRO A 258 7.33 13.34 0.15
CA PRO A 258 8.33 14.39 0.39
C PRO A 258 7.66 15.77 0.49
N ARG A 259 8.18 16.62 1.36
CA ARG A 259 7.75 18.03 1.43
C ARG A 259 7.95 18.68 0.06
N ASN A 260 7.02 19.52 -0.37
CA ASN A 260 7.05 20.24 -1.65
C ASN A 260 7.14 19.34 -2.90
N SER A 261 6.83 18.05 -2.78
CA SER A 261 6.75 17.18 -3.98
C SER A 261 5.46 17.46 -4.75
N PRO A 262 5.47 17.35 -6.09
CA PRO A 262 4.25 17.45 -6.89
C PRO A 262 3.16 16.46 -6.45
N LEU A 263 3.54 15.29 -5.93
CA LEU A 263 2.60 14.32 -5.35
C LEU A 263 1.80 14.90 -4.17
N ARG A 264 2.45 15.71 -3.32
CA ARG A 264 1.78 16.35 -2.17
C ARG A 264 0.99 17.58 -2.61
N LEU A 265 1.54 18.36 -3.53
CA LEU A 265 0.88 19.56 -4.06
C LEU A 265 -0.36 19.23 -4.88
N ALA A 266 -0.42 18.04 -5.49
CA ALA A 266 -1.59 17.57 -6.22
C ALA A 266 -2.79 17.21 -5.33
N LEU A 267 -2.62 17.08 -4.01
CA LEU A 267 -3.72 16.89 -3.08
C LEU A 267 -4.24 18.26 -2.65
N THR A 268 -5.46 18.58 -3.06
CA THR A 268 -6.10 19.88 -2.85
C THR A 268 -7.40 19.74 -2.07
N ALA A 269 -7.88 20.85 -1.51
CA ALA A 269 -9.22 20.92 -0.93
C ALA A 269 -10.29 21.08 -2.03
N PRO A 270 -11.54 20.65 -1.79
CA PRO A 270 -12.66 21.05 -2.61
C PRO A 270 -12.79 22.58 -2.68
N LYS A 271 -13.51 23.07 -3.69
CA LYS A 271 -13.80 24.51 -3.82
C LYS A 271 -14.39 25.04 -2.50
N GLU A 272 -13.95 26.23 -2.08
CA GLU A 272 -14.37 26.90 -0.85
C GLU A 272 -13.92 26.21 0.46
N HIS A 273 -13.02 25.24 0.38
CA HIS A 273 -12.42 24.56 1.53
C HIS A 273 -10.91 24.79 1.57
N LEU A 274 -10.32 24.57 2.75
CA LEU A 274 -8.88 24.68 2.98
C LEU A 274 -8.37 23.40 3.62
N ILE A 275 -7.10 23.06 3.33
CA ILE A 275 -6.36 22.02 4.03
C ILE A 275 -5.53 22.68 5.13
N PHE A 276 -5.77 22.29 6.37
CA PHE A 276 -4.92 22.65 7.49
C PHE A 276 -3.87 21.57 7.69
N VAL A 277 -2.62 21.98 7.82
CA VAL A 277 -1.49 21.08 8.11
C VAL A 277 -0.90 21.49 9.44
N ALA A 278 -0.90 20.58 10.40
CA ALA A 278 -0.28 20.73 11.71
C ALA A 278 0.78 19.63 11.90
N ASP A 279 1.91 19.99 12.52
CA ASP A 279 2.98 19.07 12.94
C ASP A 279 2.93 18.86 14.46
#